data_de99802d51cf93951899ee9ef38ef270
#
_entry.id   de99802d51cf93951899ee9ef38ef270
#
_cell.length_a   1.000
_cell.length_b   1.000
_cell.length_c   1.000
_cell.angle_alpha   90.00
_cell.angle_beta   90.00
_cell.angle_gamma   90.00
#
_symmetry.space_group_name_H-M   'P 1'
#
loop_
_entity.id
_entity.type
_entity.pdbx_description
1 polymer ?
#
loop_
_entity_poly.entity_id
_entity_poly.type
_entity_poly.pdbx_seq_one_letter_code
_entity_poly.pdbx_strand_id
1 'polypeptide(L)'
;MMLFGVEFDTIYLVVLGLLFLSIVMAIIRVIKGPTAPDRVVGLDTINTIIIVSMVIYGFAVGSVIYIDVAIVYALLSFISTLFIAKYLEGGEF
;
A
#
# COMPACT_ATOMS: atom_id res chain seq x y z
N MET A 1 26.45 0.33 -1.33
CA MET A 1 26.38 -0.14 0.05
C MET A 1 26.06 -1.63 0.06
N MET A 2 26.68 -2.36 0.92
CA MET A 2 26.52 -3.83 0.97
C MET A 2 25.82 -4.21 2.27
N LEU A 3 24.89 -5.16 2.19
CA LEU A 3 24.23 -5.75 3.35
C LEU A 3 24.17 -7.26 3.12
N PHE A 4 24.77 -8.02 4.04
CA PHE A 4 24.85 -9.48 3.91
C PHE A 4 25.48 -9.94 2.58
N GLY A 5 26.47 -9.20 2.07
CA GLY A 5 27.12 -9.50 0.82
C GLY A 5 26.34 -9.11 -0.42
N VAL A 6 25.22 -8.43 -0.28
CA VAL A 6 24.36 -7.98 -1.37
C VAL A 6 24.34 -6.46 -1.38
N GLU A 7 24.40 -5.86 -2.57
CA GLU A 7 24.31 -4.42 -2.68
C GLU A 7 22.96 -3.93 -2.19
N PHE A 8 22.98 -2.79 -1.52
CA PHE A 8 21.76 -2.20 -0.95
C PHE A 8 20.73 -1.90 -2.04
N ASP A 9 21.19 -1.47 -3.23
CA ASP A 9 20.30 -1.22 -4.35
C ASP A 9 19.59 -2.49 -4.80
N THR A 10 20.28 -3.62 -4.78
CA THR A 10 19.68 -4.91 -5.12
C THR A 10 18.59 -5.27 -4.14
N ILE A 11 18.80 -5.00 -2.85
CA ILE A 11 17.81 -5.26 -1.82
C ILE A 11 16.56 -4.42 -2.07
N TYR A 12 16.70 -3.14 -2.38
CA TYR A 12 15.56 -2.29 -2.70
C TYR A 12 14.80 -2.80 -3.92
N LEU A 13 15.52 -3.21 -4.95
CA LEU A 13 14.89 -3.74 -6.16
C LEU A 13 14.08 -5.00 -5.86
N VAL A 14 14.61 -5.89 -5.05
CA VAL A 14 13.91 -7.12 -4.69
C VAL A 14 12.65 -6.80 -3.89
N VAL A 15 12.75 -5.90 -2.91
CA VAL A 15 11.60 -5.52 -2.09
C VAL A 15 10.52 -4.87 -2.95
N LEU A 16 10.91 -3.95 -3.84
CA LEU A 16 9.95 -3.29 -4.71
C LEU A 16 9.28 -4.28 -5.67
N GLY A 17 10.04 -5.26 -6.16
CA GLY A 17 9.49 -6.31 -7.00
C GLY A 17 8.45 -7.15 -6.27
N LEU A 18 8.73 -7.50 -5.02
CA LEU A 18 7.77 -8.24 -4.19
C LEU A 18 6.51 -7.41 -3.91
N LEU A 19 6.68 -6.12 -3.66
CA LEU A 19 5.54 -5.22 -3.44
C LEU A 19 4.69 -5.09 -4.71
N PHE A 20 5.34 -5.01 -5.87
CA PHE A 20 4.63 -4.97 -7.14
C PHE A 20 3.81 -6.25 -7.36
N LEU A 21 4.40 -7.41 -7.08
CA LEU A 21 3.68 -8.67 -7.19
C LEU A 21 2.48 -8.70 -6.23
N SER A 22 2.65 -8.19 -5.03
CA SER A 22 1.57 -8.10 -4.06
C SER A 22 0.44 -7.21 -4.55
N ILE A 23 0.77 -6.10 -5.21
CA ILE A 23 -0.24 -5.21 -5.80
C ILE A 23 -1.03 -5.95 -6.88
N VAL A 24 -0.35 -6.70 -7.74
CA VAL A 24 -1.03 -7.47 -8.80
C VAL A 24 -2.02 -8.46 -8.18
N MET A 25 -1.61 -9.16 -7.13
CA MET A 25 -2.49 -10.09 -6.44
C MET A 25 -3.68 -9.37 -5.79
N ALA A 26 -3.45 -8.20 -5.21
CA ALA A 26 -4.51 -7.41 -4.61
C ALA A 26 -5.50 -6.90 -5.65
N ILE A 27 -5.01 -6.50 -6.83
CA ILE A 27 -5.88 -6.10 -7.94
C ILE A 27 -6.77 -7.25 -8.38
N ILE A 28 -6.22 -8.45 -8.45
CA ILE A 28 -7.01 -9.64 -8.78
C ILE A 28 -8.13 -9.81 -7.75
N ARG A 29 -7.85 -9.62 -6.49
CA ARG A 29 -8.88 -9.72 -5.45
C ARG A 29 -9.95 -8.65 -5.59
N VAL A 30 -9.57 -7.44 -5.95
CA VAL A 30 -10.54 -6.37 -6.17
C VAL A 30 -11.48 -6.72 -7.32
N ILE A 31 -10.94 -7.28 -8.40
CA ILE A 31 -11.74 -7.63 -9.57
C ILE A 31 -12.61 -8.85 -9.31
N LYS A 32 -12.06 -9.86 -8.65
CA LYS A 32 -12.71 -11.17 -8.49
C LYS A 32 -13.35 -11.38 -7.14
N GLY A 33 -13.29 -10.41 -6.25
CA GLY A 33 -13.89 -10.55 -4.93
C GLY A 33 -15.39 -10.82 -5.03
N PRO A 34 -15.89 -11.85 -4.34
CA PRO A 34 -17.30 -12.22 -4.48
C PRO A 34 -18.26 -11.24 -3.83
N THR A 35 -17.80 -10.46 -2.86
CA THR A 35 -18.64 -9.49 -2.17
C THR A 35 -17.98 -8.13 -2.18
N ALA A 36 -18.78 -7.09 -1.91
CA ALA A 36 -18.26 -5.74 -1.82
C ALA A 36 -17.20 -5.59 -0.70
N PRO A 37 -17.38 -6.15 0.50
CA PRO A 37 -16.34 -6.08 1.52
C PRO A 37 -15.01 -6.70 1.08
N ASP A 38 -15.04 -7.82 0.35
CA ASP A 38 -13.82 -8.43 -0.14
C ASP A 38 -13.06 -7.52 -1.09
N ARG A 39 -13.80 -6.82 -1.95
CA ARG A 39 -13.19 -5.86 -2.88
C ARG A 39 -12.58 -4.67 -2.16
N VAL A 40 -13.28 -4.19 -1.13
CA VAL A 40 -12.78 -3.06 -0.33
C VAL A 40 -11.51 -3.45 0.41
N VAL A 41 -11.44 -4.66 0.95
CA VAL A 41 -10.22 -5.14 1.60
C VAL A 41 -9.06 -5.21 0.61
N GLY A 42 -9.32 -5.67 -0.62
CA GLY A 42 -8.30 -5.68 -1.66
C GLY A 42 -7.79 -4.29 -2.00
N LEU A 43 -8.70 -3.33 -2.10
CA LEU A 43 -8.34 -1.94 -2.36
C LEU A 43 -7.53 -1.35 -1.20
N ASP A 44 -7.92 -1.63 0.03
CA ASP A 44 -7.18 -1.19 1.21
C ASP A 44 -5.76 -1.77 1.21
N THR A 45 -5.62 -3.02 0.82
CA THR A 45 -4.31 -3.65 0.70
C THR A 45 -3.44 -2.93 -0.32
N ILE A 46 -3.99 -2.57 -1.48
CA ILE A 46 -3.27 -1.82 -2.49
C ILE A 46 -2.81 -0.48 -1.93
N ASN A 47 -3.70 0.24 -1.25
CA ASN A 47 -3.35 1.52 -0.64
C ASN A 47 -2.20 1.39 0.36
N THR A 48 -2.25 0.36 1.20
CA THR A 48 -1.20 0.11 2.18
C THR A 48 0.14 -0.19 1.51
N ILE A 49 0.13 -0.99 0.45
CA ILE A 49 1.35 -1.31 -0.28
C ILE A 49 1.93 -0.05 -0.93
N ILE A 50 1.09 0.81 -1.49
CA ILE A 50 1.55 2.07 -2.09
C ILE A 50 2.20 2.95 -1.02
N ILE A 51 1.58 3.06 0.14
CA ILE A 51 2.12 3.86 1.25
C ILE A 51 3.50 3.34 1.67
N VAL A 52 3.62 2.04 1.87
CA VAL A 52 4.89 1.42 2.26
C VAL A 52 5.93 1.61 1.17
N SER A 53 5.54 1.49 -0.09
CA SER A 53 6.45 1.70 -1.22
C SER A 53 6.99 3.12 -1.24
N MET A 54 6.15 4.12 -0.95
CA MET A 54 6.60 5.51 -0.88
C MET A 54 7.58 5.74 0.27
N VAL A 55 7.33 5.12 1.41
CA VAL A 55 8.26 5.23 2.56
C VAL A 55 9.60 4.61 2.21
N ILE A 56 9.59 3.42 1.63
CA ILE A 56 10.83 2.73 1.23
C ILE A 56 11.59 3.56 0.20
N TYR A 57 10.89 4.08 -0.79
CA TYR A 57 11.53 4.89 -1.83
C TYR A 57 12.10 6.19 -1.25
N GLY A 58 11.36 6.82 -0.32
CA GLY A 58 11.83 8.01 0.35
C GLY A 58 13.14 7.78 1.10
N PHE A 59 13.25 6.65 1.78
CA PHE A 59 14.51 6.28 2.43
C PHE A 59 15.61 6.00 1.42
N ALA A 60 15.27 5.34 0.32
CA ALA A 60 16.26 4.98 -0.70
C ALA A 60 16.88 6.21 -1.35
N VAL A 61 16.10 7.25 -1.61
CA VAL A 61 16.60 8.47 -2.26
C VAL A 61 16.92 9.59 -1.28
N GLY A 62 16.68 9.37 0.01
CA GLY A 62 16.95 10.37 1.03
C GLY A 62 16.03 11.58 0.97
N SER A 63 14.82 11.41 0.47
CA SER A 63 13.87 12.52 0.33
C SER A 63 12.76 12.42 1.36
N VAL A 64 12.61 13.45 2.17
CA VAL A 64 11.57 13.53 3.20
C VAL A 64 10.19 13.75 2.57
N ILE A 65 10.15 14.32 1.37
CA ILE A 65 8.88 14.61 0.69
C ILE A 65 8.04 13.36 0.49
N TYR A 66 8.67 12.25 0.08
CA TYR A 66 7.95 10.99 -0.12
C TYR A 66 7.36 10.47 1.17
N ILE A 67 8.06 10.65 2.28
CA ILE A 67 7.57 10.21 3.58
C ILE A 67 6.40 11.06 4.04
N ASP A 68 6.48 12.37 3.84
CA ASP A 68 5.38 13.28 4.18
C ASP A 68 4.13 12.96 3.38
N VAL A 69 4.28 12.73 2.07
CA VAL A 69 3.15 12.35 1.22
C VAL A 69 2.57 11.01 1.68
N ALA A 70 3.42 10.06 2.06
CA ALA A 70 2.95 8.77 2.53
C ALA A 70 2.11 8.90 3.79
N ILE A 71 2.51 9.77 4.73
CA ILE A 71 1.76 9.98 5.96
C ILE A 71 0.38 10.57 5.65
N VAL A 72 0.32 11.59 4.79
CA VAL A 72 -0.96 12.20 4.41
C VAL A 72 -1.84 11.20 3.71
N TYR A 73 -1.27 10.43 2.79
CA TYR A 73 -2.01 9.38 2.07
C TYR A 73 -2.57 8.35 3.05
N ALA A 74 -1.76 7.95 4.04
CA ALA A 74 -2.20 6.97 5.04
C ALA A 74 -3.40 7.47 5.83
N LEU A 75 -3.39 8.75 6.23
CA LEU A 75 -4.51 9.34 6.95
C LEU A 75 -5.75 9.39 6.10
N LEU A 76 -5.62 9.81 4.84
CA LEU A 76 -6.76 9.86 3.93
C LEU A 76 -7.31 8.48 3.64
N SER A 77 -6.45 7.50 3.47
CA SER A 77 -6.85 6.11 3.24
C SER A 77 -7.60 5.54 4.44
N PHE A 78 -7.11 5.83 5.64
CA PHE A 78 -7.76 5.38 6.87
C PHE A 78 -9.19 5.93 6.97
N ILE A 79 -9.34 7.22 6.74
CA ILE A 79 -10.66 7.87 6.79
C ILE A 79 -11.58 7.29 5.71
N SER A 80 -11.07 7.14 4.49
CA SER A 80 -11.85 6.60 3.38
C SER A 80 -12.32 5.18 3.67
N THR A 81 -11.45 4.36 4.25
CA THR A 81 -11.79 2.98 4.60
C THR A 81 -12.89 2.95 5.66
N LEU A 82 -12.82 3.83 6.65
CA LEU A 82 -13.86 3.91 7.67
C LEU A 82 -15.21 4.30 7.07
N PHE A 83 -15.23 5.28 6.16
CA PHE A 83 -16.46 5.68 5.49
C PHE A 83 -17.06 4.53 4.68
N ILE A 84 -16.23 3.85 3.91
CA ILE A 84 -16.69 2.73 3.08
C ILE A 84 -17.19 1.60 3.95
N ALA A 85 -16.48 1.27 5.02
CA ALA A 85 -16.89 0.22 5.95
C ALA A 85 -18.23 0.54 6.58
N LYS A 86 -18.42 1.78 6.99
CA LYS A 86 -19.69 2.20 7.58
C LYS A 86 -20.84 2.14 6.57
N TYR A 87 -20.55 2.55 5.34
CA TYR A 87 -21.54 2.46 4.26
C TYR A 87 -21.97 1.01 4.02
N LEU A 88 -21.00 0.08 4.04
CA LEU A 88 -21.29 -1.33 3.80
C LEU A 88 -22.09 -1.97 4.94
N GLU A 89 -21.98 -1.43 6.14
CA GLU A 89 -22.81 -1.87 7.26
C GLU A 89 -24.26 -1.37 7.16
N GLY A 90 -24.58 -0.68 6.09
CA GLY A 90 -25.88 -0.07 5.92
C GLY A 90 -25.99 1.21 6.72
N GLY A 91 -24.85 1.80 7.01
CA GLY A 91 -24.77 2.74 8.04
C GLY A 91 -24.93 4.17 7.71
N GLU A 92 -25.45 4.81 8.67
CA GLU A 92 -25.39 6.25 8.82
C GLU A 92 -24.33 6.53 9.87
N PHE A 93 -23.71 7.68 9.74
CA PHE A 93 -22.73 8.10 10.73
C PHE A 93 -23.38 8.83 11.89
#